data_028fa09da6ca5d004242fcccfbdade44
#
_entry.id   028fa09da6ca5d004242fcccfbdade44
#
_cell.length_a   1.000
_cell.length_b   1.000
_cell.length_c   1.000
_cell.angle_alpha   90.00
_cell.angle_beta   90.00
_cell.angle_gamma   90.00
#
_symmetry.space_group_name_H-M   'P 1'
#
loop_
_entity.id
_entity.type
_entity.pdbx_description
1 polymer ?
#
loop_
_entity_poly.entity_id
_entity_poly.type
_entity_poly.pdbx_seq_one_letter_code
_entity_poly.pdbx_strand_id
1 'polypeptide(L)'
;MREVISRRIKHGLEERRLIDDGELQEDKAKFHIMPDLILVDGGLGHVNMAKEVLRELNVDIPVYGMVKDSKHRTRGLVSPDGEIDMPMTGKAFRLVAEIQEEAHRFAITFHKETKSKKLRSDLLKIPGIGEKRMKALYESFKTIEGIKNATVEELKKVDGMNEKAANAVYDYFRK
;
A
#
# COMPACT_ATOMS: atom_id res chain seq x y z
N MET A 1 8.18 -4.85 -0.18
CA MET A 1 8.86 -4.10 -1.26
C MET A 1 9.38 -5.03 -2.35
N ARG A 2 10.22 -6.05 -2.05
CA ARG A 2 10.73 -7.02 -3.04
C ARG A 2 9.65 -7.58 -3.97
N GLU A 3 8.55 -8.08 -3.41
CA GLU A 3 7.42 -8.62 -4.16
C GLU A 3 6.78 -7.58 -5.10
N VAL A 4 6.62 -6.34 -4.64
CA VAL A 4 6.00 -5.27 -5.45
C VAL A 4 6.84 -4.94 -6.67
N ILE A 5 8.15 -4.77 -6.49
CA ILE A 5 9.09 -4.48 -7.59
C ILE A 5 9.12 -5.68 -8.56
N SER A 6 9.31 -6.90 -8.03
CA SER A 6 9.34 -8.11 -8.85
C SER A 6 8.08 -8.27 -9.69
N ARG A 7 6.91 -8.11 -9.08
CA ARG A 7 5.62 -8.21 -9.78
C ARG A 7 5.46 -7.13 -10.86
N ARG A 8 5.80 -5.87 -10.54
CA ARG A 8 5.71 -4.76 -11.50
C ARG A 8 6.58 -5.00 -12.74
N ILE A 9 7.83 -5.42 -12.52
CA ILE A 9 8.78 -5.64 -13.62
C ILE A 9 8.37 -6.88 -14.43
N LYS A 10 8.00 -7.99 -13.79
CA LYS A 10 7.54 -9.20 -14.48
C LYS A 10 6.32 -8.94 -15.37
N HIS A 11 5.33 -8.18 -14.86
CA HIS A 11 4.17 -7.79 -15.67
C HIS A 11 4.57 -6.96 -16.88
N GLY A 12 5.51 -6.01 -16.72
CA GLY A 12 5.97 -5.21 -17.85
C GLY A 12 6.71 -6.02 -18.90
N LEU A 13 7.56 -6.96 -18.48
CA LEU A 13 8.25 -7.86 -19.39
C LEU A 13 7.27 -8.77 -20.13
N GLU A 14 6.28 -9.31 -19.44
CA GLU A 14 5.26 -10.15 -20.03
C GLU A 14 4.38 -9.39 -21.03
N GLU A 15 3.93 -8.17 -20.70
CA GLU A 15 3.15 -7.35 -21.62
C GLU A 15 3.97 -7.00 -22.88
N ARG A 16 5.27 -6.69 -22.75
CA ARG A 16 6.16 -6.49 -23.91
C ARG A 16 6.21 -7.71 -24.80
N ARG A 17 6.43 -8.89 -24.21
CA ARG A 17 6.44 -10.15 -24.95
C ARG A 17 5.13 -10.37 -25.70
N LEU A 18 3.98 -10.17 -25.04
CA LEU A 18 2.66 -10.33 -25.67
C LEU A 18 2.40 -9.32 -26.79
N ILE A 19 2.97 -8.10 -26.69
CA ILE A 19 2.90 -7.10 -27.77
C ILE A 19 3.76 -7.52 -28.94
N ASP A 20 4.99 -7.97 -28.69
CA ASP A 20 5.93 -8.43 -29.72
C ASP A 20 5.37 -9.66 -30.46
N ASP A 21 4.68 -10.56 -29.76
CA ASP A 21 4.00 -11.75 -30.31
C ASP A 21 2.66 -11.41 -31.02
N GLY A 22 2.20 -10.16 -30.94
CA GLY A 22 0.92 -9.71 -31.51
C GLY A 22 -0.34 -10.15 -30.76
N GLU A 23 -0.17 -10.68 -29.53
CA GLU A 23 -1.25 -11.19 -28.70
C GLU A 23 -1.91 -10.09 -27.84
N LEU A 24 -1.21 -8.96 -27.62
CA LEU A 24 -1.70 -7.82 -26.86
C LEU A 24 -1.51 -6.54 -27.66
N GLN A 25 -2.57 -5.71 -27.73
CA GLN A 25 -2.49 -4.38 -28.31
C GLN A 25 -1.83 -3.42 -27.31
N GLU A 26 -0.92 -2.56 -27.79
CA GLU A 26 -0.13 -1.64 -26.95
C GLU A 26 -1.01 -0.68 -26.14
N ASP A 27 -2.11 -0.21 -26.71
CA ASP A 27 -3.08 0.67 -26.06
C ASP A 27 -3.83 0.01 -24.89
N LYS A 28 -3.84 -1.31 -24.83
CA LYS A 28 -4.44 -2.10 -23.72
C LYS A 28 -3.44 -2.50 -22.66
N ALA A 29 -2.14 -2.42 -22.95
CA ALA A 29 -1.09 -2.72 -22.01
C ALA A 29 -0.93 -1.58 -20.99
N LYS A 30 -0.64 -1.92 -19.73
CA LYS A 30 -0.53 -0.94 -18.63
C LYS A 30 0.89 -0.83 -18.08
N PHE A 31 1.70 -1.84 -18.26
CA PHE A 31 3.01 -1.97 -17.62
C PHE A 31 4.17 -2.18 -18.60
N HIS A 32 3.90 -2.28 -19.89
CA HIS A 32 4.91 -2.51 -20.94
C HIS A 32 5.98 -1.42 -21.00
N ILE A 33 5.62 -0.17 -20.66
CA ILE A 33 6.59 0.92 -20.54
C ILE A 33 7.35 0.74 -19.23
N MET A 34 8.65 0.42 -19.33
CA MET A 34 9.52 0.31 -18.17
C MET A 34 9.87 1.71 -17.65
N PRO A 35 10.02 1.87 -16.33
CA PRO A 35 10.48 3.14 -15.76
C PRO A 35 11.96 3.37 -16.08
N ASP A 36 12.33 4.62 -16.31
CA ASP A 36 13.73 5.05 -16.48
C ASP A 36 14.47 5.15 -15.14
N LEU A 37 13.71 5.20 -14.04
CA LEU A 37 14.24 5.39 -12.69
C LEU A 37 13.28 4.76 -11.65
N ILE A 38 13.84 4.13 -10.62
CA ILE A 38 13.11 3.67 -9.45
C ILE A 38 13.57 4.46 -8.22
N LEU A 39 12.63 5.15 -7.57
CA LEU A 39 12.84 5.76 -6.27
C LEU A 39 12.17 4.92 -5.18
N VAL A 40 12.94 4.53 -4.16
CA VAL A 40 12.42 3.77 -3.02
C VAL A 40 12.40 4.64 -1.76
N ASP A 41 11.32 4.60 -0.99
CA ASP A 41 11.25 5.28 0.31
C ASP A 41 12.03 4.46 1.34
N GLY A 42 13.31 4.81 1.50
CA GLY A 42 14.22 4.13 2.41
C GLY A 42 15.68 4.25 2.00
N GLY A 43 16.55 3.81 2.89
CA GLY A 43 18.01 3.89 2.72
C GLY A 43 18.60 2.76 1.86
N LEU A 44 19.93 2.62 1.94
CA LEU A 44 20.74 1.72 1.13
C LEU A 44 20.27 0.25 1.12
N GLY A 45 19.76 -0.26 2.25
CA GLY A 45 19.25 -1.63 2.31
C GLY A 45 18.07 -1.87 1.35
N HIS A 46 17.19 -0.87 1.18
CA HIS A 46 16.08 -0.93 0.24
C HIS A 46 16.55 -0.82 -1.23
N VAL A 47 17.54 0.03 -1.47
CA VAL A 47 18.19 0.16 -2.80
C VAL A 47 18.81 -1.16 -3.22
N ASN A 48 19.63 -1.77 -2.34
CA ASN A 48 20.30 -3.04 -2.62
C ASN A 48 19.29 -4.16 -2.92
N MET A 49 18.23 -4.25 -2.13
CA MET A 49 17.15 -5.23 -2.36
C MET A 49 16.47 -5.01 -3.70
N ALA A 50 16.18 -3.75 -4.08
CA ALA A 50 15.57 -3.45 -5.38
C ALA A 50 16.51 -3.80 -6.54
N LYS A 51 17.79 -3.45 -6.44
CA LYS A 51 18.81 -3.81 -7.43
C LYS A 51 18.99 -5.32 -7.59
N GLU A 52 18.91 -6.08 -6.48
CA GLU A 52 18.96 -7.54 -6.53
C GLU A 52 17.79 -8.11 -7.34
N VAL A 53 16.56 -7.62 -7.11
CA VAL A 53 15.38 -8.04 -7.89
C VAL A 53 15.54 -7.72 -9.38
N LEU A 54 16.03 -6.54 -9.72
CA LEU A 54 16.26 -6.15 -11.11
C LEU A 54 17.30 -7.06 -11.78
N ARG A 55 18.39 -7.38 -11.07
CA ARG A 55 19.43 -8.30 -11.55
C ARG A 55 18.88 -9.71 -11.79
N GLU A 56 18.04 -10.24 -10.88
CA GLU A 56 17.38 -11.54 -11.06
C GLU A 56 16.50 -11.59 -12.31
N LEU A 57 15.95 -10.43 -12.72
CA LEU A 57 15.08 -10.31 -13.87
C LEU A 57 15.81 -9.83 -15.13
N ASN A 58 17.14 -9.71 -15.09
CA ASN A 58 17.99 -9.18 -16.17
C ASN A 58 17.52 -7.80 -16.68
N VAL A 59 17.13 -6.92 -15.78
CA VAL A 59 16.69 -5.56 -16.10
C VAL A 59 17.65 -4.56 -15.47
N ASP A 60 18.13 -3.61 -16.26
CA ASP A 60 18.99 -2.52 -15.79
C ASP A 60 18.20 -1.22 -15.72
N ILE A 61 17.81 -0.84 -14.50
CA ILE A 61 17.13 0.40 -14.20
C ILE A 61 17.82 1.04 -12.98
N PRO A 62 18.18 2.33 -13.05
CA PRO A 62 18.75 3.04 -11.90
C PRO A 62 17.80 3.02 -10.70
N VAL A 63 18.35 2.76 -9.51
CA VAL A 63 17.60 2.74 -8.25
C VAL A 63 18.28 3.66 -7.25
N TYR A 64 17.48 4.57 -6.67
CA TYR A 64 17.93 5.44 -5.57
C TYR A 64 16.96 5.37 -4.40
N GLY A 65 17.50 5.48 -3.20
CA GLY A 65 16.74 5.57 -1.97
C GLY A 65 16.51 7.04 -1.59
N MET A 66 15.30 7.38 -1.22
CA MET A 66 14.95 8.69 -0.68
C MET A 66 15.18 8.68 0.83
N VAL A 67 16.21 9.38 1.31
CA VAL A 67 16.57 9.42 2.73
C VAL A 67 15.94 10.60 3.43
N LYS A 68 15.59 10.39 4.69
CA LYS A 68 14.98 11.39 5.58
C LYS A 68 15.94 11.84 6.66
N ASP A 69 15.79 13.09 7.09
CA ASP A 69 16.48 13.60 8.28
C ASP A 69 15.83 13.09 9.58
N SER A 70 16.38 13.45 10.72
CA SER A 70 15.86 13.10 12.05
C SER A 70 14.44 13.67 12.31
N LYS A 71 13.99 14.63 11.51
CA LYS A 71 12.65 15.23 11.56
C LYS A 71 11.72 14.65 10.49
N HIS A 72 12.08 13.51 9.89
CA HIS A 72 11.34 12.83 8.83
C HIS A 72 11.12 13.64 7.54
N ARG A 73 11.95 14.66 7.27
CA ARG A 73 11.92 15.43 6.02
C ARG A 73 12.93 14.86 5.04
N THR A 74 12.63 14.93 3.75
CA THR A 74 13.55 14.56 2.68
C THR A 74 14.90 15.26 2.87
N ARG A 75 16.00 14.51 2.88
CA ARG A 75 17.37 15.03 2.96
C ARG A 75 18.07 14.95 1.61
N GLY A 76 17.89 13.87 0.88
CA GLY A 76 18.55 13.61 -0.38
C GLY A 76 18.30 12.21 -0.91
N LEU A 77 19.15 11.78 -1.80
CA LEU A 77 19.12 10.44 -2.37
C LEU A 77 20.34 9.64 -1.89
N VAL A 78 20.20 8.31 -1.89
CA VAL A 78 21.29 7.37 -1.64
C VAL A 78 21.35 6.33 -2.75
N SER A 79 22.57 6.01 -3.18
CA SER A 79 22.88 4.90 -4.08
C SER A 79 23.92 3.98 -3.42
N PRO A 80 24.27 2.82 -4.01
CA PRO A 80 25.37 2.00 -3.52
C PRO A 80 26.72 2.73 -3.50
N ASP A 81 26.89 3.75 -4.35
CA ASP A 81 28.11 4.54 -4.48
C ASP A 81 28.20 5.66 -3.42
N GLY A 82 27.13 5.86 -2.63
CA GLY A 82 27.07 6.84 -1.56
C GLY A 82 25.82 7.71 -1.58
N GLU A 83 25.83 8.70 -0.69
CA GLU A 83 24.75 9.69 -0.63
C GLU A 83 24.96 10.76 -1.71
N ILE A 84 23.85 11.16 -2.32
CA ILE A 84 23.81 12.24 -3.29
C ILE A 84 23.23 13.47 -2.59
N ASP A 85 24.13 14.42 -2.32
CA ASP A 85 23.72 15.70 -1.77
C ASP A 85 22.96 16.51 -2.82
N MET A 86 21.77 16.97 -2.41
CA MET A 86 20.89 17.77 -3.27
C MET A 86 20.69 19.14 -2.61
N PRO A 87 21.01 20.25 -3.30
CA PRO A 87 20.72 21.57 -2.75
C PRO A 87 19.22 21.70 -2.44
N MET A 88 18.85 22.01 -1.20
CA MET A 88 17.46 22.09 -0.72
C MET A 88 16.61 23.10 -1.51
N THR A 89 17.25 24.07 -2.15
CA THR A 89 16.59 25.06 -3.03
C THR A 89 16.47 24.62 -4.48
N GLY A 90 17.09 23.49 -4.83
CA GLY A 90 17.13 22.96 -6.19
C GLY A 90 15.78 22.41 -6.66
N LYS A 91 15.51 22.53 -7.97
CA LYS A 91 14.29 21.96 -8.58
C LYS A 91 14.23 20.44 -8.41
N ALA A 92 15.37 19.76 -8.56
CA ALA A 92 15.45 18.30 -8.38
C ALA A 92 15.10 17.89 -6.94
N PHE A 93 15.59 18.60 -5.93
CA PHE A 93 15.24 18.35 -4.54
C PHE A 93 13.74 18.49 -4.27
N ARG A 94 13.13 19.57 -4.79
CA ARG A 94 11.67 19.79 -4.64
C ARG A 94 10.89 18.65 -5.27
N LEU A 95 11.26 18.22 -6.47
CA LEU A 95 10.60 17.10 -7.14
C LEU A 95 10.70 15.79 -6.33
N VAL A 96 11.89 15.47 -5.81
CA VAL A 96 12.09 14.27 -4.97
C VAL A 96 11.27 14.36 -3.69
N ALA A 97 11.22 15.53 -3.04
CA ALA A 97 10.42 15.76 -1.85
C ALA A 97 8.91 15.57 -2.12
N GLU A 98 8.40 16.14 -3.21
CA GLU A 98 7.01 15.97 -3.63
C GLU A 98 6.66 14.51 -3.93
N ILE A 99 7.53 13.80 -4.65
CA ILE A 99 7.37 12.36 -4.93
C ILE A 99 7.34 11.56 -3.62
N GLN A 100 8.22 11.87 -2.68
CA GLN A 100 8.29 11.16 -1.40
C GLN A 100 7.04 11.41 -0.56
N GLU A 101 6.55 12.64 -0.49
CA GLU A 101 5.30 12.96 0.22
C GLU A 101 4.10 12.24 -0.42
N GLU A 102 4.00 12.25 -1.74
CA GLU A 102 2.91 11.60 -2.46
C GLU A 102 2.95 10.08 -2.30
N ALA A 103 4.12 9.45 -2.40
CA ALA A 103 4.30 8.01 -2.17
C ALA A 103 3.90 7.63 -0.73
N HIS A 104 4.29 8.44 0.25
CA HIS A 104 3.91 8.23 1.64
C HIS A 104 2.40 8.39 1.86
N ARG A 105 1.79 9.44 1.30
CA ARG A 105 0.35 9.67 1.33
C ARG A 105 -0.42 8.51 0.71
N PHE A 106 0.02 8.04 -0.45
CA PHE A 106 -0.58 6.89 -1.14
C PHE A 106 -0.50 5.62 -0.29
N ALA A 107 0.65 5.33 0.30
CA ALA A 107 0.85 4.16 1.15
C ALA A 107 -0.10 4.18 2.36
N ILE A 108 -0.24 5.32 3.05
CA ILE A 108 -1.16 5.48 4.18
C ILE A 108 -2.61 5.25 3.74
N THR A 109 -3.03 5.86 2.64
CA THR A 109 -4.40 5.73 2.12
C THR A 109 -4.69 4.30 1.72
N PHE A 110 -3.80 3.66 0.98
CA PHE A 110 -3.92 2.27 0.57
C PHE A 110 -4.00 1.31 1.76
N HIS A 111 -3.18 1.52 2.79
CA HIS A 111 -3.25 0.73 4.02
C HIS A 111 -4.59 0.89 4.74
N LYS A 112 -5.12 2.11 4.83
CA LYS A 112 -6.44 2.37 5.43
C LYS A 112 -7.56 1.68 4.65
N GLU A 113 -7.55 1.79 3.33
CA GLU A 113 -8.55 1.16 2.47
C GLU A 113 -8.48 -0.37 2.51
N THR A 114 -7.28 -0.94 2.47
CA THR A 114 -7.08 -2.40 2.51
C THR A 114 -7.53 -2.97 3.85
N LYS A 115 -7.19 -2.31 4.97
CA LYS A 115 -7.68 -2.69 6.31
C LYS A 115 -9.20 -2.58 6.38
N SER A 116 -9.79 -1.52 5.83
CA SER A 116 -11.25 -1.33 5.78
C SER A 116 -11.95 -2.41 4.94
N LYS A 117 -11.42 -2.75 3.75
CA LYS A 117 -11.97 -3.82 2.90
C LYS A 117 -11.90 -5.19 3.56
N LYS A 118 -10.74 -5.54 4.14
CA LYS A 118 -10.57 -6.81 4.86
C LYS A 118 -11.58 -6.91 6.00
N LEU A 119 -11.73 -5.86 6.75
CA LEU A 119 -12.63 -5.82 7.89
C LEU A 119 -14.11 -5.94 7.48
N ARG A 120 -14.54 -5.24 6.40
CA ARG A 120 -15.89 -5.41 5.85
C ARG A 120 -16.13 -6.88 5.51
N SER A 121 -15.16 -7.51 4.85
CA SER A 121 -15.22 -8.94 4.55
C SER A 121 -15.33 -9.81 5.81
N ASP A 122 -14.61 -9.48 6.88
CA ASP A 122 -14.63 -10.27 8.12
C ASP A 122 -15.93 -10.09 8.89
N LEU A 123 -16.47 -8.88 8.97
CA LEU A 123 -17.78 -8.63 9.60
C LEU A 123 -18.92 -9.35 8.86
N LEU A 124 -18.87 -9.40 7.54
CA LEU A 124 -19.89 -10.10 6.74
C LEU A 124 -19.86 -11.63 6.90
N LYS A 125 -18.78 -12.20 7.44
CA LYS A 125 -18.70 -13.63 7.79
C LYS A 125 -19.44 -13.97 9.09
N ILE A 126 -19.77 -12.97 9.90
CA ILE A 126 -20.43 -13.17 11.19
C ILE A 126 -21.91 -13.46 10.94
N PRO A 127 -22.45 -14.59 11.48
CA PRO A 127 -23.85 -14.93 11.33
C PRO A 127 -24.75 -13.80 11.82
N GLY A 128 -25.67 -13.37 10.96
CA GLY A 128 -26.60 -12.29 11.28
C GLY A 128 -26.09 -10.86 11.01
N ILE A 129 -24.86 -10.70 10.51
CA ILE A 129 -24.32 -9.41 10.08
C ILE A 129 -24.35 -9.33 8.56
N GLY A 130 -25.33 -8.60 8.03
CA GLY A 130 -25.39 -8.19 6.63
C GLY A 130 -24.87 -6.77 6.43
N GLU A 131 -24.91 -6.29 5.17
CA GLU A 131 -24.36 -4.98 4.79
C GLU A 131 -24.91 -3.81 5.62
N LYS A 132 -26.23 -3.81 5.92
CA LYS A 132 -26.86 -2.75 6.72
C LYS A 132 -26.26 -2.68 8.13
N ARG A 133 -26.18 -3.83 8.83
CA ARG A 133 -25.61 -3.90 10.18
C ARG A 133 -24.12 -3.60 10.21
N MET A 134 -23.40 -4.10 9.22
CA MET A 134 -21.96 -3.80 9.07
C MET A 134 -21.72 -2.30 8.91
N LYS A 135 -22.52 -1.62 8.07
CA LYS A 135 -22.44 -0.17 7.88
C LYS A 135 -22.76 0.60 9.17
N ALA A 136 -23.82 0.23 9.87
CA ALA A 136 -24.21 0.84 11.15
C ALA A 136 -23.15 0.67 12.24
N LEU A 137 -22.51 -0.51 12.35
CA LEU A 137 -21.38 -0.76 13.24
C LEU A 137 -20.20 0.19 12.94
N TYR A 138 -19.90 0.38 11.64
CA TYR A 138 -18.83 1.30 11.23
C TYR A 138 -19.15 2.76 11.53
N GLU A 139 -20.37 3.18 11.32
CA GLU A 139 -20.81 4.54 11.61
C GLU A 139 -20.80 4.84 13.10
N SER A 140 -21.09 3.84 13.94
CA SER A 140 -21.10 4.01 15.40
C SER A 140 -19.69 4.00 16.01
N PHE A 141 -18.85 3.04 15.62
CA PHE A 141 -17.55 2.84 16.26
C PHE A 141 -16.35 3.42 15.51
N LYS A 142 -16.52 3.86 14.25
CA LYS A 142 -15.49 4.50 13.39
C LYS A 142 -14.26 3.63 13.10
N THR A 143 -13.87 2.73 14.00
CA THR A 143 -12.68 1.87 13.92
C THR A 143 -13.01 0.42 14.23
N ILE A 144 -12.14 -0.49 13.79
CA ILE A 144 -12.25 -1.92 14.12
C ILE A 144 -11.97 -2.18 15.61
N GLU A 145 -10.97 -1.48 16.13
CA GLU A 145 -10.62 -1.56 17.56
C GLU A 145 -11.82 -1.16 18.41
N GLY A 146 -12.59 -0.14 17.99
CA GLY A 146 -13.84 0.24 18.64
C GLY A 146 -14.85 -0.91 18.64
N ILE A 147 -15.07 -1.58 17.48
CA ILE A 147 -15.98 -2.72 17.41
C ILE A 147 -15.49 -3.93 18.22
N LYS A 148 -14.18 -4.21 18.16
CA LYS A 148 -13.57 -5.33 18.91
C LYS A 148 -13.65 -5.15 20.43
N ASN A 149 -13.47 -3.94 20.90
CA ASN A 149 -13.43 -3.62 22.32
C ASN A 149 -14.82 -3.31 22.90
N ALA A 150 -15.83 -3.17 22.03
CA ALA A 150 -17.21 -2.88 22.46
C ALA A 150 -17.80 -4.02 23.28
N THR A 151 -18.57 -3.66 24.27
CA THR A 151 -19.40 -4.60 25.06
C THR A 151 -20.64 -5.01 24.28
N VAL A 152 -21.28 -6.10 24.67
CA VAL A 152 -22.54 -6.54 24.06
C VAL A 152 -23.62 -5.46 24.16
N GLU A 153 -23.67 -4.73 25.28
CA GLU A 153 -24.63 -3.64 25.51
C GLU A 153 -24.40 -2.46 24.56
N GLU A 154 -23.14 -2.13 24.26
CA GLU A 154 -22.80 -1.08 23.29
C GLU A 154 -23.14 -1.53 21.86
N LEU A 155 -22.84 -2.78 21.52
CA LEU A 155 -23.18 -3.35 20.21
C LEU A 155 -24.70 -3.40 19.97
N LYS A 156 -25.49 -3.68 21.03
CA LYS A 156 -26.97 -3.68 20.96
C LYS A 156 -27.56 -2.29 20.69
N LYS A 157 -26.86 -1.21 21.05
CA LYS A 157 -27.34 0.17 20.80
C LYS A 157 -27.17 0.62 19.36
N VAL A 158 -26.44 -0.14 18.53
CA VAL A 158 -26.25 0.18 17.11
C VAL A 158 -27.53 -0.11 16.33
N ASP A 159 -27.88 0.79 15.43
CA ASP A 159 -29.10 0.67 14.62
C ASP A 159 -29.17 -0.69 13.88
N GLY A 160 -30.35 -1.31 13.95
CA GLY A 160 -30.63 -2.61 13.34
C GLY A 160 -29.98 -3.82 14.04
N MET A 161 -29.22 -3.63 15.13
CA MET A 161 -28.65 -4.73 15.92
C MET A 161 -29.68 -5.30 16.90
N ASN A 162 -29.63 -6.63 17.07
CA ASN A 162 -30.35 -7.35 18.11
C ASN A 162 -29.36 -8.11 18.99
N GLU A 163 -29.83 -8.66 20.09
CA GLU A 163 -28.98 -9.36 21.06
C GLU A 163 -28.20 -10.51 20.44
N LYS A 164 -28.82 -11.31 19.57
CA LYS A 164 -28.17 -12.42 18.86
C LYS A 164 -27.01 -11.96 17.98
N ALA A 165 -27.23 -10.87 17.22
CA ALA A 165 -26.19 -10.29 16.36
C ALA A 165 -25.08 -9.63 17.18
N ALA A 166 -25.41 -8.94 18.27
CA ALA A 166 -24.42 -8.34 19.17
C ALA A 166 -23.52 -9.40 19.80
N ASN A 167 -24.09 -10.47 20.32
CA ASN A 167 -23.32 -11.61 20.86
C ASN A 167 -22.45 -12.25 19.78
N ALA A 168 -22.95 -12.44 18.56
CA ALA A 168 -22.17 -13.02 17.48
C ALA A 168 -20.94 -12.17 17.10
N VAL A 169 -21.06 -10.83 17.09
CA VAL A 169 -19.94 -9.92 16.88
C VAL A 169 -18.95 -9.99 18.05
N TYR A 170 -19.47 -9.95 19.27
CA TYR A 170 -18.67 -10.02 20.48
C TYR A 170 -17.80 -11.28 20.54
N ASP A 171 -18.41 -12.44 20.29
CA ASP A 171 -17.75 -13.75 20.33
C ASP A 171 -16.75 -13.92 19.18
N TYR A 172 -17.05 -13.36 18.00
CA TYR A 172 -16.17 -13.49 16.83
C TYR A 172 -14.79 -12.86 17.06
N PHE A 173 -14.72 -11.75 17.78
CA PHE A 173 -13.46 -11.04 18.02
C PHE A 173 -12.73 -11.48 19.29
N ARG A 174 -13.28 -12.40 20.08
CA ARG A 174 -12.68 -12.92 21.33
C ARG A 174 -12.29 -14.40 21.28
N LYS A 175 -12.56 -15.02 20.13
CA LYS A 175 -11.96 -16.30 19.77
C LYS A 175 -10.55 -16.11 19.23
#